data_4c2536c960dc37740a710e8c07a1aafb
#
_entry.id   4c2536c960dc37740a710e8c07a1aafb
#
_cell.length_a   1.000
_cell.length_b   1.000
_cell.length_c   1.000
_cell.angle_alpha   90.00
_cell.angle_beta   90.00
_cell.angle_gamma   90.00
#
_symmetry.space_group_name_H-M   'P 1'
#
loop_
_entity.id
_entity.type
_entity.pdbx_description
1 polymer ?
#
loop_
_entity_poly.entity_id
_entity_poly.type
_entity_poly.pdbx_seq_one_letter_code
_entity_poly.pdbx_strand_id
1 'polypeptide(L)'
;MRAFFAVDLPDDLANPIADAQAAFEGAEGLRFVDPEQAHVTLKFLGEVDESDTDDSAPSLDDVIAAGELAVADADVDPFECAIAGFGVFPSLDYVSVVWAGIDEGSAELTALHEAIETETTALGVDPEEHAFTPHVTLARMNDARGKGLVRDVVQNRDPEIGRFEAEEVRLVSSTLTDDGPVYETVASIEL
;
A
#
# COMPACT_ATOMS: atom_id res chain seq x y z
N MET A 1 -1.92 3.47 18.19
CA MET A 1 -2.34 2.51 17.14
C MET A 1 -1.32 2.50 16.01
N ARG A 2 -1.19 1.40 15.26
CA ARG A 2 -0.37 1.41 14.03
C ARG A 2 -1.20 1.94 12.88
N ALA A 3 -0.62 2.85 12.09
CA ALA A 3 -1.34 3.51 11.01
C ALA A 3 -0.48 3.68 9.75
N PHE A 4 -1.16 3.93 8.63
CA PHE A 4 -0.54 4.24 7.33
C PHE A 4 -1.50 5.07 6.46
N PHE A 5 -0.95 5.84 5.54
CA PHE A 5 -1.72 6.48 4.48
C PHE A 5 -1.80 5.57 3.26
N ALA A 6 -2.96 5.48 2.63
CA ALA A 6 -3.21 4.64 1.47
C ALA A 6 -4.28 5.22 0.53
N VAL A 7 -4.29 4.69 -0.68
CA VAL A 7 -5.42 4.77 -1.62
C VAL A 7 -6.03 3.38 -1.70
N ASP A 8 -7.29 3.25 -1.32
CA ASP A 8 -8.01 1.98 -1.36
C ASP A 8 -8.47 1.65 -2.78
N LEU A 9 -8.53 0.36 -3.10
CA LEU A 9 -9.15 -0.11 -4.31
C LEU A 9 -10.67 -0.25 -4.11
N PRO A 10 -11.49 0.06 -5.13
CA PRO A 10 -12.93 -0.19 -5.05
C PRO A 10 -13.27 -1.69 -5.01
N ASP A 11 -14.39 -2.03 -4.42
CA ASP A 11 -14.83 -3.42 -4.18
C ASP A 11 -14.92 -4.27 -5.45
N ASP A 12 -15.21 -3.67 -6.60
CA ASP A 12 -15.30 -4.36 -7.89
C ASP A 12 -13.96 -4.87 -8.41
N LEU A 13 -12.85 -4.39 -7.84
CA LEU A 13 -11.50 -4.90 -8.13
C LEU A 13 -11.09 -6.10 -7.27
N ALA A 14 -11.86 -6.50 -6.26
CA ALA A 14 -11.55 -7.67 -5.45
C ALA A 14 -11.42 -8.95 -6.30
N ASN A 15 -12.33 -9.17 -7.26
CA ASN A 15 -12.24 -10.32 -8.18
C ASN A 15 -11.02 -10.25 -9.12
N PRO A 16 -10.74 -9.13 -9.83
CA PRO A 16 -9.50 -8.99 -10.60
C PRO A 16 -8.23 -9.21 -9.78
N ILE A 17 -8.17 -8.76 -8.54
CA ILE A 17 -7.04 -9.01 -7.63
C ILE A 17 -6.93 -10.49 -7.27
N ALA A 18 -8.05 -11.15 -6.94
CA ALA A 18 -8.07 -12.59 -6.69
C ALA A 18 -7.61 -13.40 -7.91
N ASP A 19 -8.02 -13.01 -9.11
CA ASP A 19 -7.57 -13.63 -10.37
C ASP A 19 -6.05 -13.44 -10.59
N ALA A 20 -5.53 -12.27 -10.25
CA ALA A 20 -4.09 -12.02 -10.30
C ALA A 20 -3.33 -12.88 -9.29
N GLN A 21 -3.84 -13.05 -8.07
CA GLN A 21 -3.27 -13.94 -7.05
C GLN A 21 -3.27 -15.39 -7.51
N ALA A 22 -4.27 -15.84 -8.27
CA ALA A 22 -4.38 -17.20 -8.79
C ALA A 22 -3.18 -17.59 -9.69
N ALA A 23 -2.48 -16.63 -10.30
CA ALA A 23 -1.26 -16.90 -11.04
C ALA A 23 -0.14 -17.50 -10.18
N PHE A 24 -0.19 -17.29 -8.87
CA PHE A 24 0.79 -17.75 -7.89
C PHE A 24 0.28 -18.96 -7.07
N GLU A 25 -0.88 -19.53 -7.41
CA GLU A 25 -1.36 -20.76 -6.78
C GLU A 25 -0.34 -21.88 -6.93
N GLY A 26 -0.12 -22.63 -5.85
CA GLY A 26 0.90 -23.67 -5.80
C GLY A 26 2.30 -23.21 -5.39
N ALA A 27 2.54 -21.90 -5.25
CA ALA A 27 3.76 -21.41 -4.63
C ALA A 27 3.68 -21.61 -3.12
N GLU A 28 4.38 -22.66 -2.63
CA GLU A 28 4.43 -22.93 -1.20
C GLU A 28 5.10 -21.78 -0.43
N GLY A 29 4.59 -21.49 0.75
CA GLY A 29 5.10 -20.42 1.61
C GLY A 29 4.55 -19.04 1.31
N LEU A 30 3.70 -18.86 0.29
CA LEU A 30 2.95 -17.63 0.07
C LEU A 30 1.72 -17.56 0.97
N ARG A 31 1.53 -16.39 1.56
CA ARG A 31 0.29 -15.99 2.23
C ARG A 31 -0.33 -14.86 1.43
N PHE A 32 -1.46 -15.12 0.80
CA PHE A 32 -2.21 -14.10 0.05
C PHE A 32 -2.87 -13.10 0.99
N VAL A 33 -2.88 -11.84 0.58
CA VAL A 33 -3.68 -10.80 1.24
C VAL A 33 -5.14 -10.96 0.85
N ASP A 34 -6.05 -10.44 1.68
CA ASP A 34 -7.46 -10.40 1.35
C ASP A 34 -7.69 -9.44 0.19
N PRO A 35 -8.25 -9.89 -0.96
CA PRO A 35 -8.51 -9.02 -2.10
C PRO A 35 -9.45 -7.84 -1.80
N GLU A 36 -10.36 -8.00 -0.83
CA GLU A 36 -11.29 -6.94 -0.42
C GLU A 36 -10.60 -5.83 0.39
N GLN A 37 -9.39 -6.10 0.89
CA GLN A 37 -8.56 -5.13 1.62
C GLN A 37 -7.39 -4.61 0.78
N ALA A 38 -7.43 -4.82 -0.53
CA ALA A 38 -6.37 -4.37 -1.42
C ALA A 38 -6.28 -2.84 -1.47
N HIS A 39 -5.07 -2.31 -1.39
CA HIS A 39 -4.79 -0.88 -1.39
C HIS A 39 -3.38 -0.58 -1.92
N VAL A 40 -3.15 0.68 -2.27
CA VAL A 40 -1.81 1.22 -2.52
C VAL A 40 -1.36 1.97 -1.27
N THR A 41 -0.38 1.45 -0.54
CA THR A 41 0.20 2.17 0.60
C THR A 41 1.03 3.34 0.10
N LEU A 42 0.78 4.53 0.65
CA LEU A 42 1.56 5.74 0.38
C LEU A 42 2.67 5.92 1.41
N LYS A 43 2.38 5.76 2.70
CA LYS A 43 3.34 5.95 3.79
C LYS A 43 2.95 5.17 5.03
N PHE A 44 3.87 4.35 5.55
CA PHE A 44 3.74 3.77 6.88
C PHE A 44 4.15 4.79 7.96
N LEU A 45 3.33 4.93 8.99
CA LEU A 45 3.55 5.87 10.09
C LEU A 45 4.13 5.21 11.35
N GLY A 46 3.98 3.87 11.45
CA GLY A 46 4.27 3.18 12.69
C GLY A 46 3.19 3.42 13.75
N GLU A 47 3.62 3.68 14.99
CA GLU A 47 2.69 3.96 16.09
C GLU A 47 2.26 5.43 16.07
N VAL A 48 0.94 5.65 16.21
CA VAL A 48 0.29 6.95 16.34
C VAL A 48 -0.45 7.00 17.67
N ASP A 49 -0.34 8.08 18.42
CA ASP A 49 -1.04 8.26 19.70
C ASP A 49 -2.46 8.79 19.50
N GLU A 50 -3.46 7.98 19.93
CA GLU A 50 -4.89 8.32 19.87
C GLU A 50 -5.35 9.19 21.06
N SER A 51 -4.56 9.27 22.12
CA SER A 51 -4.94 9.87 23.40
C SER A 51 -4.14 11.12 23.77
N ASP A 52 -3.23 11.53 22.90
CA ASP A 52 -2.33 12.67 23.13
C ASP A 52 -1.60 12.60 24.49
N THR A 53 -1.18 11.38 24.84
CA THR A 53 -0.55 11.07 26.14
C THR A 53 0.90 10.59 26.00
N ASP A 54 1.34 10.28 24.79
CA ASP A 54 2.69 9.75 24.52
C ASP A 54 3.49 10.73 23.64
N ASP A 55 4.34 11.51 24.28
CA ASP A 55 5.26 12.45 23.59
C ASP A 55 6.26 11.76 22.62
N SER A 56 6.28 10.43 22.54
CA SER A 56 7.19 9.66 21.67
C SER A 56 6.59 9.29 20.31
N ALA A 57 5.29 9.47 20.12
CA ALA A 57 4.58 9.22 18.89
C ALA A 57 3.77 10.46 18.46
N PRO A 58 3.60 10.73 17.17
CA PRO A 58 2.76 11.84 16.71
C PRO A 58 1.31 11.60 17.12
N SER A 59 0.61 12.69 17.49
CA SER A 59 -0.81 12.59 17.81
C SER A 59 -1.65 12.30 16.57
N LEU A 60 -2.82 11.68 16.76
CA LEU A 60 -3.73 11.39 15.64
C LEU A 60 -4.18 12.67 14.92
N ASP A 61 -4.48 13.73 15.69
CA ASP A 61 -4.91 15.01 15.12
C ASP A 61 -3.80 15.67 14.27
N ASP A 62 -2.55 15.61 14.73
CA ASP A 62 -1.41 16.13 13.96
C ASP A 62 -1.18 15.32 12.67
N VAL A 63 -1.33 13.99 12.73
CA VAL A 63 -1.20 13.13 11.55
C VAL A 63 -2.29 13.42 10.52
N ILE A 64 -3.55 13.61 10.95
CA ILE A 64 -4.65 13.98 10.05
C ILE A 64 -4.36 15.34 9.41
N ALA A 65 -3.97 16.34 10.21
CA ALA A 65 -3.63 17.67 9.69
C ALA A 65 -2.44 17.65 8.70
N ALA A 66 -1.42 16.82 8.97
CA ALA A 66 -0.31 16.60 8.05
C ALA A 66 -0.76 15.97 6.72
N GLY A 67 -1.68 15.00 6.78
CA GLY A 67 -2.27 14.40 5.58
C GLY A 67 -3.06 15.42 4.74
N GLU A 68 -3.88 16.26 5.38
CA GLU A 68 -4.63 17.33 4.70
C GLU A 68 -3.71 18.35 4.03
N LEU A 69 -2.64 18.77 4.71
CA LEU A 69 -1.63 19.66 4.16
C LEU A 69 -0.91 18.99 2.97
N ALA A 70 -0.50 17.75 3.11
CA ALA A 70 0.19 17.01 2.06
C ALA A 70 -0.64 16.87 0.79
N VAL A 71 -1.93 16.54 0.91
CA VAL A 71 -2.85 16.44 -0.24
C VAL A 71 -3.02 17.80 -0.91
N ALA A 72 -3.17 18.87 -0.13
CA ALA A 72 -3.26 20.23 -0.67
C ALA A 72 -1.98 20.68 -1.37
N ASP A 73 -0.80 20.34 -0.83
CA ASP A 73 0.50 20.69 -1.39
C ASP A 73 0.85 19.86 -2.63
N ALA A 74 0.40 18.61 -2.69
CA ALA A 74 0.58 17.76 -3.87
C ALA A 74 -0.16 18.30 -5.10
N ASP A 75 -1.24 19.07 -4.89
CA ASP A 75 -2.07 19.69 -5.94
C ASP A 75 -2.48 18.68 -7.03
N VAL A 76 -2.95 17.51 -6.58
CA VAL A 76 -3.36 16.39 -7.43
C VAL A 76 -4.87 16.28 -7.40
N ASP A 77 -5.53 16.46 -8.56
CA ASP A 77 -6.96 16.20 -8.72
C ASP A 77 -7.22 14.67 -8.77
N PRO A 78 -8.48 14.21 -8.60
CA PRO A 78 -8.83 12.81 -8.82
C PRO A 78 -8.29 12.27 -10.14
N PHE A 79 -7.67 11.08 -10.12
CA PHE A 79 -6.94 10.52 -11.27
C PHE A 79 -7.19 9.03 -11.45
N GLU A 80 -7.03 8.58 -12.69
CA GLU A 80 -7.15 7.15 -13.03
C GLU A 80 -5.85 6.40 -12.71
N CYS A 81 -6.00 5.24 -12.07
CA CYS A 81 -4.95 4.26 -11.85
C CYS A 81 -5.17 3.02 -12.70
N ALA A 82 -4.12 2.53 -13.34
CA ALA A 82 -4.10 1.24 -14.02
C ALA A 82 -3.19 0.28 -13.29
N ILE A 83 -3.74 -0.87 -12.86
CA ILE A 83 -3.00 -1.94 -12.18
C ILE A 83 -2.52 -2.92 -13.24
N ALA A 84 -1.22 -3.08 -13.39
CA ALA A 84 -0.63 -3.97 -14.39
C ALA A 84 0.73 -4.51 -13.95
N GLY A 85 1.05 -5.70 -14.44
CA GLY A 85 2.33 -6.35 -14.20
C GLY A 85 2.52 -6.89 -12.78
N PHE A 86 3.57 -7.67 -12.60
CA PHE A 86 3.96 -8.25 -11.33
C PHE A 86 5.37 -7.84 -10.95
N GLY A 87 5.61 -7.74 -9.66
CA GLY A 87 6.92 -7.51 -9.11
C GLY A 87 7.09 -8.13 -7.73
N VAL A 88 8.30 -8.03 -7.21
CA VAL A 88 8.65 -8.54 -5.88
C VAL A 88 9.52 -7.54 -5.14
N PHE A 89 9.47 -7.60 -3.82
CA PHE A 89 10.41 -6.91 -2.94
C PHE A 89 11.14 -7.92 -2.05
N PRO A 90 12.39 -7.67 -1.65
CA PRO A 90 13.30 -6.65 -2.19
C PRO A 90 13.89 -7.02 -3.56
N SER A 91 13.98 -8.30 -3.92
CA SER A 91 14.54 -8.76 -5.19
C SER A 91 14.08 -10.17 -5.57
N LEU A 92 14.30 -10.58 -6.82
CA LEU A 92 14.02 -11.95 -7.28
C LEU A 92 14.91 -13.01 -6.60
N ASP A 93 16.03 -12.60 -6.02
CA ASP A 93 16.91 -13.52 -5.27
C ASP A 93 16.42 -13.75 -3.84
N TYR A 94 15.75 -12.76 -3.26
CA TYR A 94 15.14 -12.84 -1.94
C TYR A 94 13.76 -12.20 -1.95
N VAL A 95 12.73 -13.02 -2.13
CA VAL A 95 11.34 -12.56 -2.22
C VAL A 95 10.71 -12.53 -0.84
N SER A 96 10.21 -11.36 -0.43
CA SER A 96 9.40 -11.16 0.78
C SER A 96 7.96 -10.76 0.46
N VAL A 97 7.78 -9.96 -0.59
CA VAL A 97 6.47 -9.45 -1.02
C VAL A 97 6.31 -9.68 -2.51
N VAL A 98 5.14 -10.14 -2.91
CA VAL A 98 4.68 -10.22 -4.31
C VAL A 98 3.61 -9.16 -4.51
N TRP A 99 3.72 -8.36 -5.55
CA TRP A 99 2.84 -7.23 -5.80
C TRP A 99 2.45 -7.07 -7.26
N ALA A 100 1.35 -6.36 -7.50
CA ALA A 100 0.94 -5.84 -8.79
C ALA A 100 1.37 -4.37 -8.90
N GLY A 101 1.88 -3.97 -10.06
CA GLY A 101 2.35 -2.61 -10.32
C GLY A 101 1.22 -1.65 -10.65
N ILE A 102 1.54 -0.35 -10.58
CA ILE A 102 0.70 0.74 -11.08
C ILE A 102 1.42 1.34 -12.28
N ASP A 103 0.77 1.31 -13.44
CA ASP A 103 1.28 1.90 -14.68
C ASP A 103 0.78 3.35 -14.80
N GLU A 104 -0.47 3.57 -15.18
CA GLU A 104 -1.11 4.89 -15.16
C GLU A 104 -1.44 5.30 -13.71
N GLY A 105 -1.27 6.58 -13.37
CA GLY A 105 -1.45 7.11 -12.02
C GLY A 105 -0.22 7.02 -11.12
N SER A 106 0.87 6.42 -11.60
CA SER A 106 2.10 6.26 -10.83
C SER A 106 2.76 7.60 -10.46
N ALA A 107 2.68 8.59 -11.33
CA ALA A 107 3.25 9.91 -11.07
C ALA A 107 2.47 10.67 -9.99
N GLU A 108 1.15 10.60 -10.00
CA GLU A 108 0.25 11.21 -9.04
C GLU A 108 0.42 10.55 -7.66
N LEU A 109 0.45 9.21 -7.60
CA LEU A 109 0.74 8.47 -6.36
C LEU A 109 2.11 8.83 -5.79
N THR A 110 3.11 9.02 -6.63
CA THR A 110 4.44 9.44 -6.20
C THR A 110 4.43 10.85 -5.63
N ALA A 111 3.72 11.80 -6.26
CA ALA A 111 3.57 13.15 -5.74
C ALA A 111 2.87 13.17 -4.38
N LEU A 112 1.81 12.40 -4.21
CA LEU A 112 1.12 12.23 -2.92
C LEU A 112 2.05 11.63 -1.86
N HIS A 113 2.79 10.57 -2.21
CA HIS A 113 3.77 9.96 -1.30
C HIS A 113 4.83 10.99 -0.85
N GLU A 114 5.43 11.74 -1.77
CA GLU A 114 6.49 12.71 -1.45
C GLU A 114 5.98 13.85 -0.55
N ALA A 115 4.76 14.32 -0.78
CA ALA A 115 4.14 15.33 0.07
C ALA A 115 3.84 14.78 1.48
N ILE A 116 3.23 13.58 1.56
CA ILE A 116 2.95 12.90 2.84
C ILE A 116 4.26 12.59 3.60
N GLU A 117 5.30 12.13 2.90
CA GLU A 117 6.63 11.89 3.46
C GLU A 117 7.18 13.15 4.12
N THR A 118 7.08 14.29 3.42
CA THR A 118 7.57 15.59 3.91
C THR A 118 6.85 16.02 5.19
N GLU A 119 5.52 16.01 5.18
CA GLU A 119 4.71 16.48 6.31
C GLU A 119 4.82 15.52 7.53
N THR A 120 4.80 14.23 7.29
CA THR A 120 4.88 13.25 8.40
C THR A 120 6.29 13.15 9.01
N THR A 121 7.33 13.32 8.21
CA THR A 121 8.71 13.37 8.71
C THR A 121 8.92 14.62 9.60
N ALA A 122 8.27 15.74 9.29
CA ALA A 122 8.29 16.92 10.16
C ALA A 122 7.65 16.68 11.54
N LEU A 123 6.75 15.72 11.66
CA LEU A 123 6.16 15.26 12.93
C LEU A 123 7.02 14.21 13.67
N GLY A 124 8.17 13.80 13.10
CA GLY A 124 9.07 12.83 13.70
C GLY A 124 8.83 11.38 13.26
N VAL A 125 7.98 11.15 12.26
CA VAL A 125 7.88 9.82 11.62
C VAL A 125 9.18 9.54 10.86
N ASP A 126 9.70 8.32 10.97
CA ASP A 126 10.92 7.92 10.28
C ASP A 126 10.77 8.06 8.75
N PRO A 127 11.77 8.62 8.05
CA PRO A 127 11.75 8.70 6.59
C PRO A 127 11.87 7.32 5.95
N GLU A 128 11.28 7.16 4.75
CA GLU A 128 11.45 5.94 3.97
C GLU A 128 12.89 5.79 3.47
N GLU A 129 13.47 4.61 3.68
CA GLU A 129 14.86 4.32 3.28
C GLU A 129 15.00 3.98 1.79
N HIS A 130 13.91 3.62 1.13
CA HIS A 130 13.90 3.16 -0.26
C HIS A 130 13.04 4.05 -1.15
N ALA A 131 13.38 4.06 -2.44
CA ALA A 131 12.58 4.76 -3.44
C ALA A 131 11.14 4.19 -3.46
N PHE A 132 10.17 5.09 -3.52
CA PHE A 132 8.75 4.71 -3.59
C PHE A 132 8.45 4.03 -4.92
N THR A 133 7.79 2.89 -4.86
CA THR A 133 7.27 2.17 -6.02
C THR A 133 5.79 1.90 -5.77
N PRO A 134 4.87 2.61 -6.45
CA PRO A 134 3.43 2.39 -6.30
C PRO A 134 3.08 0.94 -6.65
N HIS A 135 2.40 0.25 -5.74
CA HIS A 135 2.05 -1.15 -5.92
C HIS A 135 0.86 -1.58 -5.06
N VAL A 136 0.21 -2.65 -5.46
CA VAL A 136 -0.79 -3.37 -4.68
C VAL A 136 -0.16 -4.68 -4.21
N THR A 137 -0.05 -4.89 -2.91
CA THR A 137 0.46 -6.15 -2.35
C THR A 137 -0.51 -7.29 -2.62
N LEU A 138 -0.04 -8.38 -3.24
CA LEU A 138 -0.83 -9.58 -3.51
C LEU A 138 -0.59 -10.68 -2.50
N ALA A 139 0.66 -10.86 -2.07
CA ALA A 139 1.04 -11.90 -1.12
C ALA A 139 2.35 -11.55 -0.40
N ARG A 140 2.55 -12.18 0.75
CA ARG A 140 3.81 -12.18 1.48
C ARG A 140 4.40 -13.57 1.54
N MET A 141 5.71 -13.68 1.41
CA MET A 141 6.41 -14.95 1.40
C MET A 141 6.97 -15.24 2.79
N ASN A 142 6.50 -16.34 3.42
CA ASN A 142 6.94 -16.76 4.75
C ASN A 142 8.21 -17.62 4.71
N ASP A 143 8.43 -18.33 3.58
CA ASP A 143 9.59 -19.14 3.34
C ASP A 143 9.90 -19.27 1.83
N ALA A 144 11.07 -19.80 1.47
CA ALA A 144 11.57 -19.79 0.11
C ALA A 144 11.10 -20.95 -0.79
N ARG A 145 10.20 -21.83 -0.31
CA ARG A 145 9.81 -23.05 -1.05
C ARG A 145 9.16 -22.76 -2.40
N GLY A 146 8.27 -21.77 -2.46
CA GLY A 146 7.59 -21.36 -3.68
C GLY A 146 8.33 -20.34 -4.55
N LYS A 147 9.53 -19.92 -4.18
CA LYS A 147 10.27 -18.86 -4.85
C LYS A 147 10.49 -19.09 -6.35
N GLY A 148 10.72 -20.34 -6.76
CA GLY A 148 10.92 -20.69 -8.17
C GLY A 148 9.70 -20.37 -9.03
N LEU A 149 8.50 -20.72 -8.56
CA LEU A 149 7.25 -20.41 -9.26
C LEU A 149 6.98 -18.91 -9.28
N VAL A 150 7.20 -18.21 -8.16
CA VAL A 150 7.05 -16.75 -8.08
C VAL A 150 7.94 -16.05 -9.10
N ARG A 151 9.21 -16.42 -9.17
CA ARG A 151 10.16 -15.86 -10.15
C ARG A 151 9.72 -16.09 -11.59
N ASP A 152 9.28 -17.30 -11.90
CA ASP A 152 8.82 -17.66 -13.25
C ASP A 152 7.59 -16.82 -13.66
N VAL A 153 6.60 -16.69 -12.79
CA VAL A 153 5.39 -15.89 -13.05
C VAL A 153 5.76 -14.41 -13.24
N VAL A 154 6.55 -13.83 -12.34
CA VAL A 154 6.92 -12.41 -12.39
C VAL A 154 7.73 -12.09 -13.66
N GLN A 155 8.59 -12.98 -14.10
CA GLN A 155 9.43 -12.77 -15.28
C GLN A 155 8.71 -12.99 -16.62
N ASN A 156 7.67 -13.83 -16.64
CA ASN A 156 7.01 -14.27 -17.88
C ASN A 156 5.56 -13.80 -18.05
N ARG A 157 4.99 -13.12 -17.05
CA ARG A 157 3.62 -12.59 -17.12
C ARG A 157 3.59 -11.10 -16.84
N ASP A 158 2.81 -10.39 -17.64
CA ASP A 158 2.60 -8.94 -17.52
C ASP A 158 1.10 -8.63 -17.76
N PRO A 159 0.23 -9.03 -16.81
CA PRO A 159 -1.21 -8.89 -16.98
C PRO A 159 -1.67 -7.46 -16.80
N GLU A 160 -2.70 -7.07 -17.56
CA GLU A 160 -3.58 -5.96 -17.20
C GLU A 160 -4.59 -6.49 -16.18
N ILE A 161 -4.64 -5.89 -14.98
CA ILE A 161 -5.46 -6.40 -13.86
C ILE A 161 -6.73 -5.60 -13.72
N GLY A 162 -6.66 -4.26 -13.74
CA GLY A 162 -7.84 -3.42 -13.63
C GLY A 162 -7.50 -1.94 -13.60
N ARG A 163 -8.55 -1.12 -13.56
CA ARG A 163 -8.48 0.34 -13.49
C ARG A 163 -9.44 0.86 -12.44
N PHE A 164 -9.09 1.96 -11.81
CA PHE A 164 -9.96 2.68 -10.88
C PHE A 164 -9.58 4.15 -10.81
N GLU A 165 -10.53 4.98 -10.38
CA GLU A 165 -10.28 6.39 -10.10
C GLU A 165 -9.90 6.54 -8.61
N ALA A 166 -8.75 7.18 -8.35
CA ALA A 166 -8.34 7.56 -7.01
C ALA A 166 -8.96 8.94 -6.70
N GLU A 167 -9.86 8.99 -5.74
CA GLU A 167 -10.61 10.20 -5.37
C GLU A 167 -10.23 10.72 -3.98
N GLU A 168 -9.60 9.89 -3.17
CA GLU A 168 -9.24 10.23 -1.78
C GLU A 168 -7.99 9.47 -1.31
N VAL A 169 -7.31 10.08 -0.36
CA VAL A 169 -6.28 9.43 0.47
C VAL A 169 -6.91 9.09 1.82
N ARG A 170 -6.67 7.87 2.30
CA ARG A 170 -7.16 7.42 3.61
C ARG A 170 -6.04 7.27 4.61
N LEU A 171 -6.31 7.69 5.84
CA LEU A 171 -5.56 7.26 7.01
C LEU A 171 -6.21 5.98 7.54
N VAL A 172 -5.44 4.92 7.58
CA VAL A 172 -5.91 3.57 7.91
C VAL A 172 -5.19 3.07 9.14
N SER A 173 -5.93 2.55 10.12
CA SER A 173 -5.37 1.81 11.24
C SER A 173 -5.18 0.33 10.89
N SER A 174 -4.19 -0.29 11.51
CA SER A 174 -3.87 -1.71 11.33
C SER A 174 -3.80 -2.42 12.67
N THR A 175 -4.70 -3.35 12.89
CA THR A 175 -4.70 -4.24 14.05
C THR A 175 -4.34 -5.65 13.62
N LEU A 176 -3.27 -6.21 14.20
CA LEU A 176 -2.88 -7.59 13.91
C LEU A 176 -3.72 -8.56 14.74
N THR A 177 -4.40 -9.47 14.05
CA THR A 177 -5.19 -10.55 14.65
C THR A 177 -4.58 -11.92 14.31
N ASP A 178 -5.08 -12.98 14.92
CA ASP A 178 -4.65 -14.37 14.63
C ASP A 178 -4.95 -14.76 13.17
N ASP A 179 -6.00 -14.19 12.58
CA ASP A 179 -6.42 -14.44 11.19
C ASP A 179 -5.70 -13.52 10.17
N GLY A 180 -4.97 -12.50 10.64
CA GLY A 180 -4.25 -11.54 9.82
C GLY A 180 -4.51 -10.08 10.23
N PRO A 181 -3.99 -9.09 9.48
CA PRO A 181 -4.25 -7.70 9.76
C PRO A 181 -5.70 -7.34 9.42
N VAL A 182 -6.32 -6.58 10.29
CA VAL A 182 -7.62 -5.92 10.08
C VAL A 182 -7.36 -4.44 9.92
N TYR A 183 -7.92 -3.85 8.87
CA TYR A 183 -7.76 -2.44 8.54
C TYR A 183 -9.07 -1.69 8.77
N GLU A 184 -8.98 -0.50 9.37
CA GLU A 184 -10.12 0.38 9.59
C GLU A 184 -9.75 1.80 9.14
N THR A 185 -10.62 2.44 8.35
CA THR A 185 -10.44 3.83 7.94
C THR A 185 -10.66 4.75 9.13
N VAL A 186 -9.68 5.56 9.44
CA VAL A 186 -9.68 6.54 10.53
C VAL A 186 -10.09 7.92 10.02
N ALA A 187 -9.59 8.31 8.85
CA ALA A 187 -9.92 9.56 8.19
C ALA A 187 -9.82 9.39 6.66
N SER A 188 -10.61 10.18 5.92
CA SER A 188 -10.55 10.30 4.46
C SER A 188 -10.31 11.74 4.08
N ILE A 189 -9.41 11.96 3.12
CA ILE A 189 -9.00 13.26 2.61
C ILE A 189 -9.24 13.26 1.10
N GLU A 190 -10.19 14.06 0.63
CA GLU A 190 -10.52 14.18 -0.81
C GLU A 190 -9.38 14.86 -1.58
N LEU A 191 -9.15 14.39 -2.83
CA LEU A 191 -8.18 14.94 -3.78
C LEU A 191 -8.75 16.14 -4.54
#